data_2c753b756d743e5a311205130a3d13aa
#
_entry.id   2c753b756d743e5a311205130a3d13aa
#
_cell.length_a   1.000
_cell.length_b   1.000
_cell.length_c   1.000
_cell.angle_alpha   90.00
_cell.angle_beta   90.00
_cell.angle_gamma   90.00
#
_symmetry.space_group_name_H-M   'P 1'
#
loop_
_entity.id
_entity.type
_entity.pdbx_description
1 polymer ?
#
loop_
_entity_poly.entity_id
_entity_poly.type
_entity_poly.pdbx_seq_one_letter_code
_entity_poly.pdbx_strand_id
1 'polypeptide(L)'
;MIGIGKMLVNCKKLVIYLFITIGIFSVSTISAGEPPEAIEFEGSTLMLNGTGTRVIFFMKVYEGSLYLETKSPDADQIINSNSPMAVRIDVLSEMVTADAMKKALSDGLEKSTNSNTDPILNEIEQLSSSFSTAVTSGDFY
;
A
#
# COMPACT_ATOMS: atom_id res chain seq x y z
N MET A 1 63.27 12.79 -19.99
CA MET A 1 62.77 12.27 -18.72
C MET A 1 61.55 13.09 -18.26
N ILE A 2 60.45 12.99 -18.98
CA ILE A 2 59.20 13.71 -18.70
C ILE A 2 58.07 12.68 -18.88
N GLY A 3 57.37 12.33 -17.85
CA GLY A 3 56.11 11.65 -18.12
C GLY A 3 55.50 10.75 -17.08
N ILE A 4 56.21 10.32 -16.04
CA ILE A 4 55.64 9.34 -15.10
C ILE A 4 54.77 10.00 -14.00
N GLY A 5 55.09 11.24 -13.59
CA GLY A 5 54.39 11.95 -12.54
C GLY A 5 52.97 12.44 -12.90
N LYS A 6 52.75 12.82 -14.17
CA LYS A 6 51.44 13.31 -14.63
C LYS A 6 50.41 12.19 -14.85
N MET A 7 50.85 10.97 -15.17
CA MET A 7 49.99 9.81 -15.42
C MET A 7 49.38 9.27 -14.10
N LEU A 8 50.15 9.31 -13.00
CA LEU A 8 49.71 8.84 -11.69
C LEU A 8 48.66 9.80 -11.05
N VAL A 9 48.76 11.10 -11.32
CA VAL A 9 47.79 12.07 -10.81
C VAL A 9 46.42 11.93 -11.50
N ASN A 10 46.43 11.62 -12.80
CA ASN A 10 45.16 11.42 -13.53
C ASN A 10 44.45 10.11 -13.13
N CYS A 11 45.22 9.05 -12.81
CA CYS A 11 44.67 7.78 -12.36
C CYS A 11 43.96 7.92 -10.99
N LYS A 12 44.54 8.69 -10.04
CA LYS A 12 43.91 8.98 -8.74
C LYS A 12 42.63 9.81 -8.88
N LYS A 13 42.62 10.79 -9.79
CA LYS A 13 41.40 11.57 -10.08
C LYS A 13 40.32 10.71 -10.73
N LEU A 14 40.68 9.83 -11.64
CA LEU A 14 39.75 8.93 -12.30
C LEU A 14 39.11 7.96 -11.30
N VAL A 15 39.87 7.42 -10.35
CA VAL A 15 39.35 6.53 -9.29
C VAL A 15 38.43 7.30 -8.33
N ILE A 16 38.74 8.55 -8.00
CA ILE A 16 37.87 9.39 -7.13
C ILE A 16 36.56 9.72 -7.86
N TYR A 17 36.57 10.03 -9.15
CA TYR A 17 35.35 10.26 -9.93
C TYR A 17 34.52 8.99 -10.09
N LEU A 18 35.14 7.83 -10.18
CA LEU A 18 34.44 6.53 -10.25
C LEU A 18 33.73 6.21 -8.92
N PHE A 19 34.30 6.56 -7.78
CA PHE A 19 33.66 6.40 -6.47
C PHE A 19 32.54 7.40 -6.19
N ILE A 20 32.57 8.60 -6.79
CA ILE A 20 31.52 9.61 -6.60
C ILE A 20 30.27 9.32 -7.42
N THR A 21 30.37 8.54 -8.53
CA THR A 21 29.22 8.18 -9.37
C THR A 21 28.49 6.91 -8.88
N ILE A 22 29.01 6.16 -7.90
CA ILE A 22 28.36 4.98 -7.32
C ILE A 22 27.50 5.35 -6.09
N GLY A 23 27.49 6.61 -5.71
CA GLY A 23 26.70 7.09 -4.57
C GLY A 23 25.33 7.60 -4.98
N ILE A 24 24.31 6.94 -4.46
CA ILE A 24 22.90 7.33 -4.36
C ILE A 24 22.01 6.68 -5.45
N PHE A 25 22.07 5.38 -5.60
CA PHE A 25 20.84 4.62 -5.81
C PHE A 25 20.26 4.39 -4.41
N SER A 26 19.45 5.31 -3.95
CA SER A 26 18.51 5.02 -2.87
C SER A 26 17.55 3.99 -3.43
N VAL A 27 17.87 2.71 -3.29
CA VAL A 27 16.89 1.65 -3.42
C VAL A 27 15.94 1.89 -2.24
N SER A 28 14.84 2.56 -2.53
CA SER A 28 13.68 2.51 -1.65
C SER A 28 13.28 1.05 -1.63
N THR A 29 13.77 0.29 -0.65
CA THR A 29 13.17 -0.98 -0.31
C THR A 29 11.75 -0.65 0.11
N ILE A 30 10.80 -0.93 -0.78
CA ILE A 30 9.40 -1.06 -0.39
C ILE A 30 9.40 -2.27 0.54
N SER A 31 9.61 -2.01 1.81
CA SER A 31 9.33 -2.98 2.85
C SER A 31 7.82 -3.12 2.86
N ALA A 32 7.27 -4.32 2.71
CA ALA A 32 5.95 -4.67 3.16
C ALA A 32 5.97 -4.44 4.69
N GLY A 33 5.66 -3.22 5.08
CA GLY A 33 5.90 -2.69 6.39
C GLY A 33 4.85 -1.64 6.68
N GLU A 34 4.93 -0.81 7.58
CA GLU A 34 3.96 0.18 8.03
C GLU A 34 3.24 0.89 6.87
N PRO A 35 1.90 1.02 6.95
CA PRO A 35 1.14 1.81 5.99
C PRO A 35 1.64 3.27 5.99
N PRO A 36 1.71 3.94 4.84
CA PRO A 36 2.19 5.31 4.77
C PRO A 36 1.32 6.26 5.61
N GLU A 37 1.94 7.30 6.18
CA GLU A 37 1.23 8.32 6.98
C GLU A 37 0.18 9.09 6.18
N ALA A 38 0.34 9.20 4.86
CA ALA A 38 -0.58 9.85 3.95
C ALA A 38 -0.52 9.21 2.56
N ILE A 39 -1.63 9.32 1.83
CA ILE A 39 -1.75 8.90 0.44
C ILE A 39 -2.40 10.00 -0.40
N GLU A 40 -2.08 10.06 -1.70
CA GLU A 40 -2.80 10.89 -2.66
C GLU A 40 -3.93 10.07 -3.30
N PHE A 41 -5.15 10.57 -3.21
CA PHE A 41 -6.33 9.92 -3.78
C PHE A 41 -7.26 10.96 -4.39
N GLU A 42 -7.55 10.84 -5.70
CA GLU A 42 -8.43 11.74 -6.46
C GLU A 42 -8.11 13.23 -6.30
N GLY A 43 -6.84 13.58 -6.16
CA GLY A 43 -6.38 14.96 -6.01
C GLY A 43 -6.46 15.51 -4.58
N SER A 44 -6.85 14.69 -3.62
CA SER A 44 -6.83 15.00 -2.18
C SER A 44 -5.73 14.23 -1.48
N THR A 45 -5.07 14.85 -0.50
CA THR A 45 -4.15 14.16 0.42
C THR A 45 -4.95 13.60 1.58
N LEU A 46 -4.97 12.28 1.71
CA LEU A 46 -5.63 11.58 2.81
C LEU A 46 -4.61 11.13 3.85
N MET A 47 -4.91 11.38 5.12
CA MET A 47 -4.05 11.05 6.27
C MET A 47 -4.48 9.71 6.89
N LEU A 48 -3.50 8.91 7.29
CA LEU A 48 -3.76 7.67 8.02
C LEU A 48 -4.54 7.95 9.31
N ASN A 49 -5.78 7.51 9.36
CA ASN A 49 -6.66 7.67 10.54
C ASN A 49 -6.44 6.56 11.58
N GLY A 50 -6.23 5.34 11.10
CA GLY A 50 -5.97 4.19 11.96
C GLY A 50 -5.81 2.91 11.17
N THR A 51 -5.29 1.87 11.85
CA THR A 51 -5.06 0.54 11.28
C THR A 51 -5.74 -0.54 12.12
N GLY A 52 -6.04 -1.67 11.48
CA GLY A 52 -6.59 -2.84 12.15
C GLY A 52 -6.11 -4.12 11.49
N THR A 53 -5.54 -5.03 12.26
CA THR A 53 -5.05 -6.31 11.75
C THR A 53 -6.12 -7.39 11.92
N ARG A 54 -6.45 -8.09 10.83
CA ARG A 54 -7.27 -9.29 10.90
C ARG A 54 -6.43 -10.50 11.27
N VAL A 55 -6.83 -11.17 12.33
CA VAL A 55 -6.21 -12.41 12.79
C VAL A 55 -7.21 -13.55 12.67
N ILE A 56 -6.79 -14.69 12.10
CA ILE A 56 -7.56 -15.94 12.04
C ILE A 56 -6.73 -17.00 12.78
N PHE A 57 -7.30 -17.58 13.83
CA PHE A 57 -6.58 -18.39 14.81
C PHE A 57 -5.40 -17.60 15.41
N PHE A 58 -4.17 -17.84 14.98
CA PHE A 58 -2.97 -17.16 15.48
C PHE A 58 -2.22 -16.41 14.38
N MET A 59 -2.74 -16.42 13.15
CA MET A 59 -2.06 -15.85 11.99
C MET A 59 -2.66 -14.51 11.62
N LYS A 60 -1.80 -13.53 11.46
CA LYS A 60 -2.16 -12.24 10.83
C LYS A 60 -2.43 -12.50 9.35
N VAL A 61 -3.60 -12.13 8.89
CA VAL A 61 -4.08 -12.40 7.53
C VAL A 61 -3.84 -11.18 6.65
N TYR A 62 -4.34 -10.04 7.08
CA TYR A 62 -4.12 -8.74 6.45
C TYR A 62 -4.20 -7.62 7.48
N GLU A 63 -3.67 -6.47 7.12
CA GLU A 63 -3.88 -5.21 7.82
C GLU A 63 -4.73 -4.28 6.96
N GLY A 64 -5.76 -3.69 7.54
CA GLY A 64 -6.56 -2.66 6.93
C GLY A 64 -6.18 -1.29 7.50
N SER A 65 -5.98 -0.31 6.64
CA SER A 65 -5.62 1.07 7.00
C SER A 65 -6.65 2.02 6.43
N LEU A 66 -7.28 2.81 7.30
CA LEU A 66 -8.27 3.82 6.92
C LEU A 66 -7.59 5.19 6.76
N TYR A 67 -7.86 5.83 5.62
CA TYR A 67 -7.35 7.17 5.29
C TYR A 67 -8.50 8.14 5.12
N LEU A 68 -8.39 9.31 5.74
CA LEU A 68 -9.37 10.39 5.73
C LEU A 68 -8.70 11.74 5.43
N GLU A 69 -9.42 12.71 4.86
CA GLU A 69 -8.90 14.08 4.71
C GLU A 69 -8.63 14.73 6.08
N THR A 70 -9.47 14.44 7.06
CA THR A 70 -9.31 14.91 8.45
C THR A 70 -9.49 13.74 9.39
N LYS A 71 -8.52 13.50 10.26
CA LYS A 71 -8.57 12.43 11.26
C LYS A 71 -9.76 12.61 12.18
N SER A 72 -10.49 11.53 12.45
CA SER A 72 -11.61 11.50 13.38
C SER A 72 -11.62 10.19 14.18
N PRO A 73 -11.86 10.23 15.48
CA PRO A 73 -12.11 9.04 16.30
C PRO A 73 -13.58 8.62 16.30
N ASP A 74 -14.46 9.42 15.70
CA ASP A 74 -15.90 9.21 15.72
C ASP A 74 -16.34 8.39 14.50
N ALA A 75 -16.70 7.12 14.73
CA ALA A 75 -17.12 6.21 13.68
C ALA A 75 -18.42 6.64 12.99
N ASP A 76 -19.38 7.18 13.75
CA ASP A 76 -20.66 7.63 13.17
C ASP A 76 -20.45 8.84 12.27
N GLN A 77 -19.57 9.76 12.67
CA GLN A 77 -19.17 10.89 11.83
C GLN A 77 -18.50 10.42 10.54
N ILE A 78 -17.61 9.44 10.62
CA ILE A 78 -16.91 8.90 9.45
C ILE A 78 -17.91 8.25 8.49
N ILE A 79 -18.78 7.36 8.99
CA ILE A 79 -19.73 6.59 8.18
C ILE A 79 -20.75 7.51 7.49
N ASN A 80 -21.14 8.61 8.12
CA ASN A 80 -22.11 9.56 7.57
C ASN A 80 -21.46 10.71 6.78
N SER A 81 -20.14 10.71 6.64
CA SER A 81 -19.40 11.72 5.87
C SER A 81 -19.52 11.46 4.37
N ASN A 82 -19.61 12.54 3.59
CA ASN A 82 -19.45 12.51 2.13
C ASN A 82 -18.04 12.91 1.68
N SER A 83 -17.09 13.06 2.62
CA SER A 83 -15.70 13.38 2.29
C SER A 83 -14.99 12.18 1.66
N PRO A 84 -14.00 12.42 0.78
CA PRO A 84 -13.14 11.37 0.28
C PRO A 84 -12.52 10.56 1.40
N MET A 85 -12.54 9.24 1.24
CA MET A 85 -11.88 8.30 2.13
C MET A 85 -11.35 7.11 1.35
N ALA A 86 -10.31 6.47 1.85
CA ALA A 86 -9.76 5.26 1.25
C ALA A 86 -9.44 4.21 2.31
N VAL A 87 -9.56 2.95 1.92
CA VAL A 87 -9.11 1.81 2.71
C VAL A 87 -8.01 1.10 1.93
N ARG A 88 -6.86 0.95 2.55
CA ARG A 88 -5.76 0.13 2.04
C ARG A 88 -5.74 -1.19 2.79
N ILE A 89 -5.56 -2.30 2.06
CA ILE A 89 -5.43 -3.65 2.61
C ILE A 89 -4.05 -4.17 2.26
N ASP A 90 -3.21 -4.39 3.26
CA ASP A 90 -1.89 -5.00 3.11
C ASP A 90 -1.97 -6.48 3.47
N VAL A 91 -1.65 -7.36 2.51
CA VAL A 91 -1.73 -8.80 2.68
C VAL A 91 -0.51 -9.30 3.45
N LEU A 92 -0.74 -9.96 4.59
CA LEU A 92 0.31 -10.43 5.50
C LEU A 92 0.54 -11.95 5.45
N SER A 93 -0.30 -12.69 4.72
CA SER A 93 -0.25 -14.15 4.70
C SER A 93 -0.56 -14.71 3.31
N GLU A 94 0.22 -15.71 2.90
CA GLU A 94 -0.03 -16.49 1.67
C GLU A 94 -1.31 -17.34 1.73
N MET A 95 -1.97 -17.43 2.88
CA MET A 95 -3.28 -18.06 3.00
C MET A 95 -4.42 -17.23 2.41
N VAL A 96 -4.15 -15.95 2.11
CA VAL A 96 -5.11 -15.07 1.45
C VAL A 96 -5.11 -15.37 -0.04
N THR A 97 -6.23 -15.81 -0.56
CA THR A 97 -6.44 -16.03 -1.99
C THR A 97 -7.39 -14.98 -2.55
N ALA A 98 -7.33 -14.75 -3.87
CA ALA A 98 -8.26 -13.86 -4.55
C ALA A 98 -9.73 -14.25 -4.28
N ASP A 99 -10.04 -15.55 -4.29
CA ASP A 99 -11.39 -16.03 -4.01
C ASP A 99 -11.82 -15.78 -2.56
N ALA A 100 -10.89 -15.94 -1.59
CA ALA A 100 -11.16 -15.63 -0.19
C ALA A 100 -11.42 -14.15 0.03
N MET A 101 -10.69 -13.26 -0.68
CA MET A 101 -10.91 -11.81 -0.64
C MET A 101 -12.25 -11.44 -1.25
N LYS A 102 -12.58 -11.97 -2.44
CA LYS A 102 -13.88 -11.74 -3.10
C LYS A 102 -15.04 -12.19 -2.22
N LYS A 103 -14.92 -13.37 -1.61
CA LYS A 103 -15.94 -13.88 -0.70
C LYS A 103 -16.08 -12.99 0.54
N ALA A 104 -14.99 -12.59 1.16
CA ALA A 104 -15.02 -11.72 2.34
C ALA A 104 -15.65 -10.36 2.03
N LEU A 105 -15.38 -9.81 0.84
CA LEU A 105 -15.98 -8.57 0.35
C LEU A 105 -17.49 -8.75 0.17
N SER A 106 -17.92 -9.79 -0.55
CA SER A 106 -19.35 -10.08 -0.78
C SER A 106 -20.10 -10.25 0.53
N ASP A 107 -19.60 -11.12 1.44
CA ASP A 107 -20.21 -11.38 2.74
C ASP A 107 -20.30 -10.09 3.59
N GLY A 108 -19.26 -9.24 3.52
CA GLY A 108 -19.22 -7.96 4.22
C GLY A 108 -20.25 -6.95 3.69
N LEU A 109 -20.36 -6.84 2.38
CA LEU A 109 -21.31 -5.93 1.72
C LEU A 109 -22.76 -6.38 1.93
N GLU A 110 -23.05 -7.67 1.78
CA GLU A 110 -24.38 -8.21 2.09
C GLU A 110 -24.80 -7.89 3.54
N LYS A 111 -23.87 -8.07 4.47
CA LYS A 111 -24.13 -7.78 5.88
C LYS A 111 -24.33 -6.29 6.16
N SER A 112 -23.51 -5.42 5.55
CA SER A 112 -23.58 -3.97 5.78
C SER A 112 -24.80 -3.31 5.13
N THR A 113 -25.30 -3.87 4.02
CA THR A 113 -26.47 -3.37 3.30
C THR A 113 -27.77 -4.08 3.65
N ASN A 114 -27.78 -4.98 4.65
CA ASN A 114 -28.91 -5.87 4.95
C ASN A 114 -29.39 -6.64 3.71
N SER A 115 -28.45 -7.17 2.93
CA SER A 115 -28.67 -7.87 1.65
C SER A 115 -29.25 -7.03 0.51
N ASN A 116 -29.29 -5.71 0.64
CA ASN A 116 -29.72 -4.79 -0.42
C ASN A 116 -28.50 -4.27 -1.20
N THR A 117 -27.89 -5.12 -1.99
CA THR A 117 -26.67 -4.80 -2.78
C THR A 117 -26.98 -4.24 -4.18
N ASP A 118 -28.24 -4.30 -4.64
CA ASP A 118 -28.63 -3.87 -5.99
C ASP A 118 -28.14 -2.47 -6.38
N PRO A 119 -28.20 -1.45 -5.48
CA PRO A 119 -27.77 -0.10 -5.84
C PRO A 119 -26.26 0.04 -6.10
N ILE A 120 -25.44 -0.92 -5.68
CA ILE A 120 -23.97 -0.87 -5.73
C ILE A 120 -23.35 -2.10 -6.44
N LEU A 121 -24.14 -2.83 -7.23
CA LEU A 121 -23.66 -4.05 -7.91
C LEU A 121 -22.48 -3.77 -8.85
N ASN A 122 -22.51 -2.67 -9.60
CA ASN A 122 -21.43 -2.31 -10.52
C ASN A 122 -20.12 -2.04 -9.78
N GLU A 123 -20.18 -1.35 -8.67
CA GLU A 123 -19.03 -1.04 -7.81
C GLU A 123 -18.47 -2.31 -7.18
N ILE A 124 -19.34 -3.24 -6.77
CA ILE A 124 -18.96 -4.56 -6.26
C ILE A 124 -18.21 -5.37 -7.34
N GLU A 125 -18.72 -5.38 -8.57
CA GLU A 125 -18.06 -6.08 -9.69
C GLU A 125 -16.70 -5.46 -10.01
N GLN A 126 -16.61 -4.14 -10.07
CA GLN A 126 -15.35 -3.43 -10.29
C GLN A 126 -14.31 -3.79 -9.22
N LEU A 127 -14.68 -3.68 -7.95
CA LEU A 127 -13.79 -4.00 -6.82
C LEU A 127 -13.41 -5.48 -6.83
N SER A 128 -14.35 -6.39 -7.11
CA SER A 128 -14.07 -7.82 -7.21
C SER A 128 -13.11 -8.15 -8.36
N SER A 129 -13.16 -7.41 -9.45
CA SER A 129 -12.27 -7.61 -10.60
C SER A 129 -10.82 -7.25 -10.30
N SER A 130 -10.56 -6.36 -9.34
CA SER A 130 -9.19 -6.02 -8.92
C SER A 130 -8.48 -7.19 -8.22
N PHE A 131 -9.21 -8.16 -7.69
CA PHE A 131 -8.65 -9.42 -7.14
C PHE A 131 -8.58 -10.55 -8.20
N SER A 132 -8.37 -10.24 -9.47
CA SER A 132 -8.34 -11.23 -10.56
C SER A 132 -7.03 -12.00 -10.66
N THR A 133 -5.94 -11.45 -10.14
CA THR A 133 -4.62 -12.08 -10.10
C THR A 133 -4.38 -12.81 -8.77
N ALA A 134 -3.35 -13.66 -8.72
CA ALA A 134 -2.95 -14.29 -7.47
C ALA A 134 -2.63 -13.22 -6.42
N VAL A 135 -3.27 -13.34 -5.26
CA VAL A 135 -2.95 -12.50 -4.10
C VAL A 135 -1.80 -13.14 -3.35
N THR A 136 -0.75 -12.38 -3.08
CA THR A 136 0.45 -12.86 -2.38
C THR A 136 0.75 -12.00 -1.17
N SER A 137 1.48 -12.57 -0.21
CA SER A 137 1.97 -11.80 0.94
C SER A 137 2.87 -10.66 0.47
N GLY A 138 2.60 -9.46 0.94
CA GLY A 138 3.27 -8.24 0.51
C GLY A 138 2.52 -7.42 -0.55
N ASP A 139 1.46 -7.97 -1.15
CA ASP A 139 0.56 -7.19 -2.00
C ASP A 139 -0.25 -6.20 -1.17
N PHE A 140 -0.67 -5.10 -1.81
CA PHE A 140 -1.63 -4.16 -1.24
C PHE A 140 -2.70 -3.77 -2.28
N TYR A 141 -3.88 -3.44 -1.78
CA TYR A 141 -5.07 -3.07 -2.54
C TYR A 141 -5.70 -1.80 -1.97
#